data_f234ede14915e7ba16525057fc1ef0a7
#
_entry.id   f234ede14915e7ba16525057fc1ef0a7
#
_cell.length_a   1.000
_cell.length_b   1.000
_cell.length_c   1.000
_cell.angle_alpha   90.00
_cell.angle_beta   90.00
_cell.angle_gamma   90.00
#
_symmetry.space_group_name_H-M   'P 1'
#
loop_
_entity.id
_entity.type
_entity.pdbx_description
1 polymer ?
#
loop_
_entity_poly.entity_id
_entity_poly.type
_entity_poly.pdbx_seq_one_letter_code
_entity_poly.pdbx_strand_id
1 'polypeptide(L)'
;EEEVTHDGNLIIVPTSACFAEICDEDRERVRDAFERLANGETQKMREEYRVGRQWLPSPQQNEWVEVRAAVDERDANGKPLSLIGTSMTVTQRKEMEEALVQAKVKAEEANTLKSSFLANISHEIRTPLNAIVGFSSLLVSAERGISEEKQEYINIIENNNTLLLQLISDVLDLSKIEAGTMEFDYAPVDVHGLFIELEDTFRLRNK
;
A
#
# COMPACT_ATOMS: atom_id res chain seq x y z
N GLU A 1 -8.63 -0.95 -51.35
CA GLU A 1 -9.57 -0.01 -50.72
C GLU A 1 -10.84 -0.82 -50.40
N GLU A 2 -10.95 -1.33 -49.16
CA GLU A 2 -12.18 -2.00 -48.70
C GLU A 2 -13.11 -0.94 -48.10
N GLU A 3 -14.27 -0.80 -48.76
CA GLU A 3 -15.33 0.11 -48.30
C GLU A 3 -15.88 -0.33 -46.93
N VAL A 4 -15.88 0.59 -45.99
CA VAL A 4 -16.58 0.43 -44.70
C VAL A 4 -18.06 0.67 -44.98
N THR A 5 -18.85 -0.38 -45.12
CA THR A 5 -20.30 -0.26 -45.20
C THR A 5 -20.95 -0.34 -43.83
N HIS A 6 -21.73 0.67 -43.52
CA HIS A 6 -22.51 0.80 -42.30
C HIS A 6 -23.91 0.26 -42.57
N ASP A 7 -24.19 -0.98 -42.22
CA ASP A 7 -25.54 -1.54 -42.26
C ASP A 7 -25.95 -1.96 -40.83
N GLY A 8 -26.66 -1.05 -40.22
CA GLY A 8 -27.41 -1.18 -38.97
C GLY A 8 -26.69 -1.64 -37.68
N ASN A 9 -25.76 -2.59 -37.73
CA ASN A 9 -25.02 -3.11 -36.55
C ASN A 9 -23.73 -3.87 -36.88
N LEU A 10 -23.34 -3.99 -38.12
CA LEU A 10 -22.13 -4.69 -38.55
C LEU A 10 -21.13 -3.67 -39.10
N ILE A 11 -19.96 -3.53 -38.47
CA ILE A 11 -18.85 -2.72 -38.95
C ILE A 11 -17.81 -3.67 -39.52
N ILE A 12 -17.59 -3.64 -40.83
CA ILE A 12 -16.49 -4.37 -41.45
C ILE A 12 -15.29 -3.45 -41.47
N VAL A 13 -14.27 -3.81 -40.71
CA VAL A 13 -13.03 -3.02 -40.59
C VAL A 13 -11.86 -3.85 -41.18
N PRO A 14 -10.99 -3.27 -42.01
CA PRO A 14 -9.80 -3.95 -42.44
C PRO A 14 -8.96 -4.45 -41.27
N THR A 15 -8.43 -5.67 -41.37
CA THR A 15 -7.65 -6.27 -40.27
C THR A 15 -6.46 -5.40 -39.87
N SER A 16 -5.85 -4.68 -40.84
CA SER A 16 -4.78 -3.73 -40.57
C SER A 16 -5.19 -2.53 -39.69
N ALA A 17 -6.42 -2.05 -39.84
CA ALA A 17 -6.93 -0.94 -39.07
C ALA A 17 -7.29 -1.33 -37.63
N CYS A 18 -7.68 -2.59 -37.40
CA CYS A 18 -7.99 -3.09 -36.06
C CYS A 18 -6.81 -3.03 -35.09
N PHE A 19 -5.57 -3.13 -35.57
CA PHE A 19 -4.37 -3.14 -34.73
C PHE A 19 -3.70 -1.77 -34.62
N ALA A 20 -4.08 -0.79 -35.44
CA ALA A 20 -3.44 0.52 -35.50
C ALA A 20 -3.57 1.31 -34.19
N GLU A 21 -4.69 1.19 -33.52
CA GLU A 21 -4.99 1.90 -32.28
C GLU A 21 -4.49 1.18 -31.03
N ILE A 22 -4.01 -0.07 -31.14
CA ILE A 22 -3.46 -0.83 -30.01
C ILE A 22 -2.09 -0.25 -29.64
N CYS A 23 -1.85 -0.04 -28.35
CA CYS A 23 -0.57 0.40 -27.83
C CYS A 23 0.54 -0.57 -28.26
N ASP A 24 1.71 -0.03 -28.60
CA ASP A 24 2.85 -0.79 -29.17
C ASP A 24 3.23 -2.01 -28.34
N GLU A 25 3.19 -1.87 -27.00
CA GLU A 25 3.51 -2.92 -26.04
C GLU A 25 2.54 -4.11 -26.07
N ASP A 26 1.26 -3.87 -26.42
CA ASP A 26 0.23 -4.90 -26.46
C ASP A 26 0.01 -5.46 -27.87
N ARG A 27 0.44 -4.74 -28.90
CA ARG A 27 0.10 -4.99 -30.32
C ARG A 27 0.54 -6.36 -30.82
N GLU A 28 1.76 -6.78 -30.55
CA GLU A 28 2.29 -8.08 -30.99
C GLU A 28 1.52 -9.23 -30.35
N ARG A 29 1.33 -9.19 -29.03
CA ARG A 29 0.59 -10.20 -28.28
C ARG A 29 -0.85 -10.36 -28.78
N VAL A 30 -1.53 -9.25 -29.00
CA VAL A 30 -2.93 -9.26 -29.48
C VAL A 30 -3.01 -9.76 -30.92
N ARG A 31 -2.06 -9.37 -31.78
CA ARG A 31 -1.98 -9.86 -33.17
C ARG A 31 -1.81 -11.38 -33.19
N ASP A 32 -0.87 -11.92 -32.45
CA ASP A 32 -0.63 -13.36 -32.37
C ASP A 32 -1.88 -14.13 -31.92
N ALA A 33 -2.61 -13.60 -30.94
CA ALA A 33 -3.86 -14.21 -30.48
C ALA A 33 -4.92 -14.24 -31.58
N PHE A 34 -5.06 -13.15 -32.34
CA PHE A 34 -5.97 -13.10 -33.49
C PHE A 34 -5.55 -14.02 -34.64
N GLU A 35 -4.26 -14.08 -34.96
CA GLU A 35 -3.73 -14.97 -36.02
C GLU A 35 -3.98 -16.44 -35.67
N ARG A 36 -3.75 -16.84 -34.46
CA ARG A 36 -4.04 -18.20 -33.97
C ARG A 36 -5.52 -18.54 -34.06
N LEU A 37 -6.41 -17.59 -33.76
CA LEU A 37 -7.85 -17.77 -33.92
C LEU A 37 -8.24 -17.87 -35.41
N ALA A 38 -7.71 -16.99 -36.27
CA ALA A 38 -7.97 -16.94 -37.69
C ALA A 38 -7.44 -18.19 -38.43
N ASN A 39 -6.31 -18.76 -37.98
CA ASN A 39 -5.75 -20.00 -38.50
C ASN A 39 -6.47 -21.26 -37.97
N GLY A 40 -7.40 -21.10 -37.02
CA GLY A 40 -8.14 -22.22 -36.44
C GLY A 40 -7.37 -23.02 -35.39
N GLU A 41 -6.23 -22.52 -34.94
CA GLU A 41 -5.41 -23.12 -33.86
C GLU A 41 -6.12 -23.04 -32.51
N THR A 42 -6.96 -22.00 -32.34
CA THR A 42 -7.84 -21.84 -31.19
C THR A 42 -9.28 -21.65 -31.64
N GLN A 43 -10.26 -22.01 -30.80
CA GLN A 43 -11.68 -21.81 -31.13
C GLN A 43 -12.22 -20.49 -30.60
N LYS A 44 -11.58 -19.95 -29.56
CA LYS A 44 -11.96 -18.72 -28.87
C LYS A 44 -10.73 -17.98 -28.40
N MET A 45 -10.83 -16.66 -28.32
CA MET A 45 -9.82 -15.83 -27.68
C MET A 45 -10.50 -14.84 -26.71
N ARG A 46 -9.72 -14.43 -25.72
CA ARG A 46 -10.04 -13.33 -24.81
C ARG A 46 -8.74 -12.58 -24.53
N GLU A 47 -8.71 -11.33 -24.90
CA GLU A 47 -7.57 -10.46 -24.67
C GLU A 47 -8.00 -9.12 -24.07
N GLU A 48 -7.17 -8.61 -23.16
CA GLU A 48 -7.31 -7.28 -22.59
C GLU A 48 -6.08 -6.47 -22.98
N TYR A 49 -6.28 -5.30 -23.58
CA TYR A 49 -5.19 -4.48 -24.11
C TYR A 49 -5.53 -3.00 -24.05
N ARG A 50 -4.53 -2.16 -24.18
CA ARG A 50 -4.64 -0.72 -24.20
C ARG A 50 -4.79 -0.19 -25.61
N VAL A 51 -5.74 0.73 -25.80
CA VAL A 51 -5.93 1.48 -27.04
C VAL A 51 -5.62 2.94 -26.82
N GLY A 52 -4.84 3.52 -27.72
CA GLY A 52 -4.56 4.94 -27.77
C GLY A 52 -5.50 5.60 -28.77
N ARG A 53 -6.56 6.26 -28.30
CA ARG A 53 -7.43 7.01 -29.19
C ARG A 53 -6.87 8.40 -29.44
N GLN A 54 -6.58 8.72 -30.69
CA GLN A 54 -6.16 10.06 -31.12
C GLN A 54 -7.23 11.15 -30.89
N TRP A 55 -8.45 10.77 -30.53
CA TRP A 55 -9.65 11.63 -30.43
C TRP A 55 -10.05 11.94 -28.99
N LEU A 56 -9.37 11.40 -27.99
CA LEU A 56 -9.66 11.72 -26.60
C LEU A 56 -9.13 13.11 -26.26
N PRO A 57 -9.84 13.88 -25.43
CA PRO A 57 -9.42 15.22 -25.03
C PRO A 57 -8.11 15.23 -24.21
N SER A 58 -7.62 14.07 -23.82
CA SER A 58 -6.31 13.87 -23.20
C SER A 58 -5.57 12.72 -23.89
N PRO A 59 -4.58 12.99 -24.75
CA PRO A 59 -3.80 11.96 -25.48
C PRO A 59 -2.96 11.04 -24.58
N GLN A 60 -3.02 11.22 -23.28
CA GLN A 60 -2.26 10.47 -22.27
C GLN A 60 -3.08 9.37 -21.56
N GLN A 61 -4.38 9.25 -21.83
CA GLN A 61 -5.21 8.21 -21.22
C GLN A 61 -5.47 7.10 -22.23
N ASN A 62 -4.74 6.00 -22.08
CA ASN A 62 -5.04 4.76 -22.77
C ASN A 62 -6.32 4.15 -22.16
N GLU A 63 -7.28 3.80 -23.02
CA GLU A 63 -8.43 3.00 -22.61
C GLU A 63 -8.08 1.51 -22.61
N TRP A 64 -8.52 0.80 -21.58
CA TRP A 64 -8.46 -0.64 -21.56
C TRP A 64 -9.69 -1.24 -22.25
N VAL A 65 -9.45 -2.15 -23.18
CA VAL A 65 -10.48 -2.85 -23.93
C VAL A 65 -10.32 -4.35 -23.70
N GLU A 66 -11.44 -5.03 -23.43
CA GLU A 66 -11.55 -6.48 -23.47
C GLU A 66 -12.20 -6.90 -24.78
N VAL A 67 -11.52 -7.75 -25.52
CA VAL A 67 -12.07 -8.40 -26.72
C VAL A 67 -12.26 -9.87 -26.44
N ARG A 68 -13.42 -10.36 -26.82
CA ARG A 68 -13.74 -11.80 -26.88
C ARG A 68 -14.16 -12.14 -28.28
N ALA A 69 -13.47 -13.10 -28.91
CA ALA A 69 -13.79 -13.55 -30.24
C ALA A 69 -13.80 -15.08 -30.32
N ALA A 70 -14.57 -15.58 -31.27
CA ALA A 70 -14.69 -17.01 -31.56
C ALA A 70 -14.81 -17.24 -33.08
N VAL A 71 -14.45 -18.43 -33.50
CA VAL A 71 -14.75 -18.88 -34.88
C VAL A 71 -16.25 -19.09 -35.00
N ASP A 72 -16.87 -18.42 -35.96
CA ASP A 72 -18.28 -18.49 -36.23
C ASP A 72 -18.59 -19.56 -37.30
N GLU A 73 -18.02 -19.40 -38.50
CA GLU A 73 -18.20 -20.33 -39.60
C GLU A 73 -16.85 -20.96 -40.04
N ARG A 74 -16.97 -22.20 -40.58
CA ARG A 74 -15.83 -22.94 -41.14
C ARG A 74 -16.16 -23.44 -42.55
N ASP A 75 -15.15 -23.55 -43.40
CA ASP A 75 -15.26 -24.18 -44.70
C ASP A 75 -15.35 -25.72 -44.58
N ALA A 76 -15.55 -26.39 -45.75
CA ALA A 76 -15.64 -27.84 -45.83
C ALA A 76 -14.34 -28.57 -45.36
N ASN A 77 -13.23 -27.89 -45.28
CA ASN A 77 -11.93 -28.40 -44.80
C ASN A 77 -11.69 -28.07 -43.30
N GLY A 78 -12.65 -27.40 -42.63
CA GLY A 78 -12.55 -27.02 -41.23
C GLY A 78 -11.78 -25.72 -40.97
N LYS A 79 -11.38 -24.96 -42.03
CA LYS A 79 -10.72 -23.68 -41.88
C LYS A 79 -11.73 -22.59 -41.51
N PRO A 80 -11.43 -21.68 -40.58
CA PRO A 80 -12.29 -20.55 -40.24
C PRO A 80 -12.61 -19.67 -41.47
N LEU A 81 -13.89 -19.37 -41.68
CA LEU A 81 -14.39 -18.46 -42.69
C LEU A 81 -14.77 -17.10 -42.10
N SER A 82 -15.35 -17.11 -40.89
CA SER A 82 -15.74 -15.91 -40.21
C SER A 82 -15.43 -15.99 -38.70
N LEU A 83 -15.18 -14.84 -38.10
CA LEU A 83 -14.99 -14.67 -36.67
C LEU A 83 -16.10 -13.75 -36.14
N ILE A 84 -16.66 -14.09 -35.00
CA ILE A 84 -17.58 -13.22 -34.27
C ILE A 84 -16.96 -12.82 -32.93
N GLY A 85 -17.17 -11.58 -32.54
CA GLY A 85 -16.60 -11.10 -31.28
C GLY A 85 -17.33 -9.90 -30.70
N THR A 86 -16.98 -9.60 -29.46
CA THR A 86 -17.43 -8.42 -28.74
C THR A 86 -16.22 -7.68 -28.20
N SER A 87 -16.31 -6.35 -28.22
CA SER A 87 -15.34 -5.47 -27.62
C SER A 87 -16.02 -4.59 -26.59
N MET A 88 -15.45 -4.45 -25.41
CA MET A 88 -15.99 -3.58 -24.36
C MET A 88 -14.86 -2.86 -23.63
N THR A 89 -15.12 -1.61 -23.27
CA THR A 89 -14.22 -0.82 -22.46
C THR A 89 -14.22 -1.32 -21.02
N VAL A 90 -13.04 -1.61 -20.47
CA VAL A 90 -12.84 -2.12 -19.10
C VAL A 90 -11.91 -1.22 -18.27
N THR A 91 -11.68 0.01 -18.71
CA THR A 91 -10.79 0.98 -18.05
C THR A 91 -11.17 1.17 -16.59
N GLN A 92 -12.44 1.45 -16.31
CA GLN A 92 -12.90 1.66 -14.94
C GLN A 92 -12.64 0.44 -14.03
N ARG A 93 -12.84 -0.78 -14.58
CA ARG A 93 -12.53 -2.02 -13.84
C ARG A 93 -11.06 -2.13 -13.52
N LYS A 94 -10.18 -1.83 -14.49
CA LYS A 94 -8.71 -1.86 -14.30
C LYS A 94 -8.23 -0.82 -13.28
N GLU A 95 -8.76 0.38 -13.35
CA GLU A 95 -8.46 1.44 -12.39
C GLU A 95 -8.89 1.05 -10.95
N MET A 96 -10.07 0.44 -10.82
CA MET A 96 -10.55 -0.06 -9.52
C MET A 96 -9.69 -1.22 -8.99
N GLU A 97 -9.31 -2.16 -9.85
CA GLU A 97 -8.42 -3.28 -9.50
C GLU A 97 -7.06 -2.75 -9.01
N GLU A 98 -6.47 -1.78 -9.72
CA GLU A 98 -5.20 -1.18 -9.34
C GLU A 98 -5.31 -0.38 -8.03
N ALA A 99 -6.35 0.43 -7.89
CA ALA A 99 -6.61 1.17 -6.66
C ALA A 99 -6.80 0.24 -5.45
N LEU A 100 -7.50 -0.90 -5.65
CA LEU A 100 -7.68 -1.91 -4.60
C LEU A 100 -6.35 -2.56 -4.20
N VAL A 101 -5.51 -2.91 -5.16
CA VAL A 101 -4.18 -3.47 -4.90
C VAL A 101 -3.33 -2.48 -4.10
N GLN A 102 -3.30 -1.22 -4.50
CA GLN A 102 -2.55 -0.19 -3.80
C GLN A 102 -3.08 0.06 -2.37
N ALA A 103 -4.41 0.10 -2.21
CA ALA A 103 -5.02 0.25 -0.89
C ALA A 103 -4.69 -0.95 0.02
N LYS A 104 -4.70 -2.17 -0.52
CA LYS A 104 -4.31 -3.38 0.20
C LYS A 104 -2.86 -3.32 0.66
N VAL A 105 -1.92 -2.98 -0.22
CA VAL A 105 -0.49 -2.86 0.12
C VAL A 105 -0.30 -1.86 1.26
N LYS A 106 -0.89 -0.67 1.16
CA LYS A 106 -0.81 0.36 2.21
C LYS A 106 -1.39 -0.13 3.54
N ALA A 107 -2.50 -0.86 3.51
CA ALA A 107 -3.11 -1.41 4.72
C ALA A 107 -2.24 -2.50 5.37
N GLU A 108 -1.60 -3.36 4.58
CA GLU A 108 -0.67 -4.39 5.06
C GLU A 108 0.60 -3.78 5.65
N GLU A 109 1.16 -2.75 5.03
CA GLU A 109 2.30 -1.99 5.56
C GLU A 109 1.95 -1.32 6.90
N ALA A 110 0.82 -0.63 6.98
CA ALA A 110 0.35 -0.01 8.22
C ALA A 110 0.12 -1.04 9.34
N ASN A 111 -0.45 -2.21 9.03
CA ASN A 111 -0.66 -3.28 9.99
C ASN A 111 0.66 -3.89 10.49
N THR A 112 1.64 -4.04 9.60
CA THR A 112 2.98 -4.53 9.96
C THR A 112 3.70 -3.55 10.89
N LEU A 113 3.66 -2.25 10.58
CA LEU A 113 4.22 -1.19 11.42
C LEU A 113 3.54 -1.17 12.80
N LYS A 114 2.20 -1.26 12.84
CA LYS A 114 1.44 -1.32 14.10
C LYS A 114 1.82 -2.54 14.94
N SER A 115 1.99 -3.70 14.32
CA SER A 115 2.34 -4.93 15.03
C SER A 115 3.76 -4.88 15.61
N SER A 116 4.73 -4.38 14.85
CA SER A 116 6.11 -4.19 15.33
C SER A 116 6.20 -3.12 16.41
N PHE A 117 5.43 -2.03 16.31
CA PHE A 117 5.32 -1.01 17.34
C PHE A 117 4.81 -1.59 18.66
N LEU A 118 3.70 -2.35 18.63
CA LEU A 118 3.13 -2.98 19.84
C LEU A 118 4.10 -3.99 20.47
N ALA A 119 4.83 -4.74 19.66
CA ALA A 119 5.85 -5.67 20.16
C ALA A 119 7.00 -4.93 20.86
N ASN A 120 7.50 -3.86 20.27
CA ASN A 120 8.55 -3.04 20.86
C ASN A 120 8.09 -2.37 22.16
N ILE A 121 6.93 -1.74 22.17
CA ILE A 121 6.37 -1.14 23.39
C ILE A 121 6.19 -2.17 24.50
N SER A 122 5.73 -3.38 24.17
CA SER A 122 5.59 -4.46 25.16
C SER A 122 6.93 -4.84 25.79
N HIS A 123 8.00 -4.83 25.00
CA HIS A 123 9.36 -5.10 25.49
C HIS A 123 9.89 -3.95 26.36
N GLU A 124 9.71 -2.71 25.89
CA GLU A 124 10.13 -1.50 26.61
C GLU A 124 9.42 -1.31 27.96
N ILE A 125 8.15 -1.73 28.06
CA ILE A 125 7.40 -1.73 29.30
C ILE A 125 7.84 -2.86 30.24
N ARG A 126 8.12 -4.05 29.71
CA ARG A 126 8.48 -5.23 30.53
C ARG A 126 9.78 -5.04 31.29
N THR A 127 10.77 -4.41 30.69
CA THR A 127 12.10 -4.22 31.31
C THR A 127 12.04 -3.41 32.62
N PRO A 128 11.51 -2.17 32.64
CA PRO A 128 11.39 -1.41 33.88
C PRO A 128 10.42 -2.06 34.88
N LEU A 129 9.35 -2.69 34.41
CA LEU A 129 8.42 -3.40 35.29
C LEU A 129 9.08 -4.56 36.03
N ASN A 130 9.90 -5.37 35.33
CA ASN A 130 10.63 -6.46 35.96
C ASN A 130 11.67 -5.94 36.98
N ALA A 131 12.32 -4.81 36.71
CA ALA A 131 13.21 -4.16 37.68
C ALA A 131 12.44 -3.69 38.93
N ILE A 132 11.32 -3.02 38.76
CA ILE A 132 10.47 -2.59 39.88
C ILE A 132 10.05 -3.79 40.73
N VAL A 133 9.52 -4.85 40.12
CA VAL A 133 9.09 -6.06 40.84
C VAL A 133 10.25 -6.76 41.53
N GLY A 134 11.40 -6.91 40.85
CA GLY A 134 12.58 -7.55 41.43
C GLY A 134 13.14 -6.83 42.64
N PHE A 135 13.38 -5.52 42.54
CA PHE A 135 13.90 -4.72 43.65
C PHE A 135 12.88 -4.51 44.76
N SER A 136 11.59 -4.43 44.47
CA SER A 136 10.54 -4.44 45.49
C SER A 136 10.55 -5.72 46.32
N SER A 137 10.74 -6.88 45.69
CA SER A 137 10.84 -8.16 46.37
C SER A 137 12.08 -8.24 47.29
N LEU A 138 13.22 -7.68 46.85
CA LEU A 138 14.43 -7.59 47.66
C LEU A 138 14.24 -6.67 48.87
N LEU A 139 13.54 -5.54 48.70
CA LEU A 139 13.21 -4.63 49.81
C LEU A 139 12.35 -5.30 50.87
N VAL A 140 11.38 -6.11 50.45
CA VAL A 140 10.48 -6.83 51.39
C VAL A 140 11.22 -7.92 52.15
N SER A 141 12.19 -8.59 51.52
CA SER A 141 12.96 -9.69 52.12
C SER A 141 14.14 -9.22 52.98
N ALA A 142 14.54 -7.95 52.88
CA ALA A 142 15.66 -7.42 53.64
C ALA A 142 15.30 -7.14 55.09
N GLU A 143 16.23 -7.43 56.04
CA GLU A 143 16.09 -7.20 57.49
C GLU A 143 15.79 -5.71 57.83
N ARG A 144 15.15 -5.48 58.99
CA ARG A 144 14.73 -4.16 59.46
C ARG A 144 15.92 -3.22 59.65
N GLY A 145 15.94 -2.14 58.87
CA GLY A 145 16.91 -1.04 58.97
C GLY A 145 17.08 -0.35 57.59
N ILE A 146 17.37 0.96 57.58
CA ILE A 146 17.70 1.68 56.37
C ILE A 146 19.21 1.46 56.19
N SER A 147 19.60 0.60 55.23
CA SER A 147 20.97 0.45 54.77
C SER A 147 21.18 1.22 53.46
N GLU A 148 22.41 1.56 53.13
CA GLU A 148 22.77 2.16 51.82
C GLU A 148 22.21 1.32 50.68
N GLU A 149 22.26 0.01 50.79
CA GLU A 149 21.76 -0.95 49.81
C GLU A 149 20.23 -0.84 49.59
N LYS A 150 19.45 -0.62 50.66
CA LYS A 150 18.02 -0.38 50.54
C LYS A 150 17.70 0.94 49.82
N GLN A 151 18.46 1.97 50.12
CA GLN A 151 18.32 3.26 49.42
C GLN A 151 18.60 3.12 47.94
N GLU A 152 19.62 2.32 47.56
CA GLU A 152 19.93 2.03 46.15
C GLU A 152 18.76 1.30 45.47
N TYR A 153 18.12 0.30 46.12
CA TYR A 153 16.96 -0.38 45.58
C TYR A 153 15.76 0.56 45.38
N ILE A 154 15.51 1.46 46.32
CA ILE A 154 14.49 2.47 46.20
C ILE A 154 14.74 3.37 45.00
N ASN A 155 15.96 3.87 44.84
CA ASN A 155 16.34 4.72 43.70
C ASN A 155 16.14 4.02 42.37
N ILE A 156 16.47 2.73 42.27
CA ILE A 156 16.28 1.93 41.07
C ILE A 156 14.78 1.80 40.75
N ILE A 157 13.96 1.55 41.75
CA ILE A 157 12.48 1.45 41.58
C ILE A 157 11.92 2.79 41.10
N GLU A 158 12.29 3.90 41.73
CA GLU A 158 11.82 5.24 41.36
C GLU A 158 12.21 5.63 39.94
N ASN A 159 13.47 5.38 39.55
CA ASN A 159 13.94 5.64 38.20
C ASN A 159 13.22 4.83 37.15
N ASN A 160 12.97 3.53 37.39
CA ASN A 160 12.24 2.68 36.46
C ASN A 160 10.74 3.02 36.41
N ASN A 161 10.16 3.47 37.52
CA ASN A 161 8.79 3.96 37.54
C ASN A 161 8.63 5.24 36.70
N THR A 162 9.57 6.19 36.85
CA THR A 162 9.60 7.41 36.03
C THR A 162 9.73 7.10 34.55
N LEU A 163 10.61 6.17 34.17
CA LEU A 163 10.76 5.70 32.81
C LEU A 163 9.47 5.07 32.26
N LEU A 164 8.79 4.24 33.06
CA LEU A 164 7.54 3.59 32.68
C LEU A 164 6.43 4.61 32.46
N LEU A 165 6.31 5.62 33.34
CA LEU A 165 5.34 6.70 33.18
C LEU A 165 5.60 7.51 31.89
N GLN A 166 6.85 7.78 31.57
CA GLN A 166 7.22 8.46 30.33
C GLN A 166 6.82 7.65 29.11
N LEU A 167 7.10 6.36 29.08
CA LEU A 167 6.72 5.47 27.98
C LEU A 167 5.19 5.43 27.78
N ILE A 168 4.43 5.38 28.89
CA ILE A 168 2.97 5.42 28.81
C ILE A 168 2.48 6.75 28.25
N SER A 169 3.07 7.88 28.69
CA SER A 169 2.75 9.20 28.14
C SER A 169 3.02 9.28 26.64
N ASP A 170 4.20 8.81 26.20
CA ASP A 170 4.60 8.82 24.79
C ASP A 170 3.62 8.00 23.92
N VAL A 171 3.16 6.83 24.42
CA VAL A 171 2.14 6.00 23.72
C VAL A 171 0.80 6.70 23.64
N LEU A 172 0.38 7.37 24.71
CA LEU A 172 -0.88 8.14 24.75
C LEU A 172 -0.83 9.33 23.78
N ASP A 173 0.30 10.04 23.74
CA ASP A 173 0.48 11.18 22.84
C ASP A 173 0.48 10.72 21.37
N LEU A 174 1.15 9.62 21.06
CA LEU A 174 1.09 9.02 19.73
C LEU A 174 -0.34 8.62 19.36
N SER A 175 -1.08 8.03 20.30
CA SER A 175 -2.49 7.66 20.06
C SER A 175 -3.37 8.87 19.79
N LYS A 176 -3.14 10.00 20.45
CA LYS A 176 -3.84 11.27 20.18
C LYS A 176 -3.49 11.85 18.80
N ILE A 177 -2.22 11.75 18.40
CA ILE A 177 -1.77 12.17 17.06
C ILE A 177 -2.47 11.34 15.98
N GLU A 178 -2.47 10.00 16.11
CA GLU A 178 -3.15 9.11 15.17
C GLU A 178 -4.66 9.35 15.09
N ALA A 179 -5.29 9.62 16.21
CA ALA A 179 -6.72 9.96 16.28
C ALA A 179 -7.05 11.39 15.78
N GLY A 180 -6.05 12.24 15.54
CA GLY A 180 -6.24 13.65 15.20
C GLY A 180 -6.85 14.47 16.35
N THR A 181 -6.71 14.00 17.57
CA THR A 181 -7.29 14.64 18.79
C THR A 181 -6.23 15.35 19.63
N MET A 182 -5.01 15.50 19.12
CA MET A 182 -3.94 16.21 19.81
C MET A 182 -4.26 17.71 19.84
N GLU A 183 -4.40 18.26 21.03
CA GLU A 183 -4.57 19.68 21.26
C GLU A 183 -3.20 20.35 21.42
N PHE A 184 -3.00 21.48 20.75
CA PHE A 184 -1.78 22.28 20.85
C PHE A 184 -2.08 23.57 21.59
N ASP A 185 -1.34 23.85 22.65
CA ASP A 185 -1.38 25.13 23.35
C ASP A 185 -0.32 26.05 22.76
N TYR A 186 -0.76 27.14 22.14
CA TYR A 186 0.10 28.11 21.50
C TYR A 186 0.43 29.24 22.48
N ALA A 187 1.66 29.26 22.97
CA ALA A 187 2.16 30.31 23.84
C ALA A 187 3.48 30.91 23.30
N PRO A 188 3.80 32.17 23.61
CA PRO A 188 5.13 32.72 23.32
C PRO A 188 6.21 31.91 24.06
N VAL A 189 7.23 31.46 23.31
CA VAL A 189 8.33 30.67 23.87
C VAL A 189 9.64 31.44 23.71
N ASP A 190 10.42 31.52 24.79
CA ASP A 190 11.81 32.01 24.75
C ASP A 190 12.71 30.90 24.17
N VAL A 191 12.88 30.95 22.84
CA VAL A 191 13.72 29.98 22.11
C VAL A 191 15.16 30.04 22.57
N HIS A 192 15.67 31.23 22.95
CA HIS A 192 17.08 31.38 23.39
C HIS A 192 17.31 30.71 24.73
N GLY A 193 16.40 30.93 25.71
CA GLY A 193 16.44 30.25 27.00
C GLY A 193 16.40 28.74 26.86
N LEU A 194 15.54 28.22 25.99
CA LEU A 194 15.39 26.79 25.71
C LEU A 194 16.67 26.16 25.15
N PHE A 195 17.41 26.87 24.28
CA PHE A 195 18.69 26.38 23.76
C PHE A 195 19.79 26.35 24.84
N ILE A 196 19.77 27.32 25.75
CA ILE A 196 20.74 27.35 26.89
C ILE A 196 20.47 26.15 27.81
N GLU A 197 19.21 25.89 28.18
CA GLU A 197 18.83 24.75 29.02
C GLU A 197 19.20 23.40 28.37
N LEU A 198 19.01 23.27 27.06
CA LEU A 198 19.43 22.10 26.29
C LEU A 198 20.95 21.91 26.34
N GLU A 199 21.73 22.97 26.08
CA GLU A 199 23.18 22.92 26.13
C GLU A 199 23.70 22.50 27.49
N ASP A 200 23.16 23.06 28.58
CA ASP A 200 23.52 22.70 29.94
C ASP A 200 23.18 21.26 30.29
N THR A 201 22.03 20.76 29.83
CA THR A 201 21.60 19.38 30.03
C THR A 201 22.59 18.40 29.36
N PHE A 202 23.04 18.68 28.13
CA PHE A 202 23.99 17.82 27.42
C PHE A 202 25.42 17.94 27.97
N ARG A 203 25.80 19.10 28.46
CA ARG A 203 27.11 19.27 29.14
C ARG A 203 27.24 18.46 30.43
N LEU A 204 26.14 18.32 31.17
CA LEU A 204 26.09 17.52 32.40
C LEU A 204 26.12 16.00 32.15
N ARG A 205 25.60 15.54 31.01
CA ARG A 205 25.59 14.13 30.61
C ARG A 205 26.90 13.62 30.04
N ASN A 206 27.79 14.51 29.58
CA ASN A 206 29.08 14.16 28.96
C ASN A 206 30.28 14.29 29.92
N LYS A 207 30.02 14.32 31.22
CA LYS A 207 31.03 14.14 32.26
C LYS A 207 30.91 12.75 32.90
#